data_a7599c1eb454292670abab13ea3ae7c5
#
_entry.id   a7599c1eb454292670abab13ea3ae7c5
#
_cell.length_a   1.000
_cell.length_b   1.000
_cell.length_c   1.000
_cell.angle_alpha   90.00
_cell.angle_beta   90.00
_cell.angle_gamma   90.00
#
_symmetry.space_group_name_H-M   'P 1'
#
loop_
_entity.id
_entity.type
_entity.pdbx_description
1 polymer ?
#
loop_
_entity_poly.entity_id
_entity_poly.type
_entity_poly.pdbx_seq_one_letter_code
_entity_poly.pdbx_strand_id
1 'polypeptide(L)'
;CGLRVVRLGLRQEASTGEFPVQMLCGVSESGQQLAQRLVDRFARHWPVLVPRHWAGLAPDVLAAVAVRFPASARLDADDRRDLMNFSEGCRGFELTLPVLRQLEQCAGVVAWLADAPDFPLWCRVVTQGWSWNAVRVAGLCSGQKEGEARLRKLVGELLKNGPEL
;
A
#
# COMPACT_ATOMS: atom_id res chain seq x y z
N CYS A 1 24.17 2.22 12.35
CA CYS A 1 23.18 1.13 12.42
C CYS A 1 21.82 1.75 12.70
N GLY A 2 20.84 1.58 11.79
CA GLY A 2 19.50 2.14 11.92
C GLY A 2 18.51 1.12 12.48
N LEU A 3 17.53 1.58 13.26
CA LEU A 3 16.38 0.78 13.66
C LEU A 3 15.51 0.44 12.43
N ARG A 4 15.12 -0.81 12.30
CA ARG A 4 14.25 -1.30 11.24
C ARG A 4 12.94 -1.83 11.82
N VAL A 5 11.82 -1.42 11.26
CA VAL A 5 10.50 -1.95 11.63
C VAL A 5 10.39 -3.39 11.11
N VAL A 6 10.21 -4.34 12.00
CA VAL A 6 10.12 -5.77 11.66
C VAL A 6 8.74 -6.37 11.93
N ARG A 7 7.90 -5.66 12.66
CA ARG A 7 6.53 -6.06 12.94
C ARG A 7 5.70 -4.90 13.47
N LEU A 8 4.41 -4.89 13.12
CA LEU A 8 3.38 -4.09 13.74
C LEU A 8 2.44 -5.03 14.52
N GLY A 9 2.03 -4.65 15.72
CA GLY A 9 1.10 -5.42 16.53
C GLY A 9 -0.26 -5.56 15.85
N LEU A 10 -0.95 -6.67 16.09
CA LEU A 10 -2.25 -6.94 15.47
C LEU A 10 -3.43 -6.40 16.28
N ARG A 11 -3.19 -5.98 17.51
CA ARG A 11 -4.20 -5.43 18.42
C ARG A 11 -3.76 -4.05 18.90
N GLN A 12 -4.72 -3.15 18.97
CA GLN A 12 -4.53 -1.87 19.64
C GLN A 12 -4.39 -2.06 21.13
N GLU A 13 -3.54 -1.27 21.75
CA GLU A 13 -3.48 -1.16 23.19
C GLU A 13 -4.72 -0.42 23.71
N ALA A 14 -5.39 -1.01 24.69
CA ALA A 14 -6.68 -0.50 25.17
C ALA A 14 -6.58 0.90 25.80
N SER A 15 -5.41 1.25 26.35
CA SER A 15 -5.17 2.51 27.03
C SER A 15 -4.87 3.68 26.08
N THR A 16 -4.18 3.41 24.95
CA THR A 16 -3.70 4.46 24.03
C THR A 16 -4.37 4.42 22.66
N GLY A 17 -5.00 3.30 22.30
CA GLY A 17 -5.51 3.07 20.95
C GLY A 17 -4.42 2.86 19.88
N GLU A 18 -3.18 2.70 20.30
CA GLU A 18 -2.01 2.57 19.43
C GLU A 18 -1.68 1.11 19.12
N PHE A 19 -1.01 0.87 18.00
CA PHE A 19 -0.45 -0.44 17.69
C PHE A 19 1.01 -0.50 18.10
N PRO A 20 1.44 -1.50 18.91
CA PRO A 20 2.83 -1.66 19.29
C PRO A 20 3.69 -1.98 18.06
N VAL A 21 4.88 -1.37 17.99
CA VAL A 21 5.84 -1.57 16.90
C VAL A 21 7.07 -2.30 17.42
N GLN A 22 7.48 -3.37 16.75
CA GLN A 22 8.76 -4.01 17.01
C GLN A 22 9.80 -3.49 16.02
N MET A 23 10.90 -3.01 16.56
CA MET A 23 12.04 -2.51 15.78
C MET A 23 13.31 -3.26 16.18
N LEU A 24 14.18 -3.54 15.22
CA LEU A 24 15.49 -4.17 15.46
C LEU A 24 16.62 -3.33 14.91
N CYS A 25 17.71 -3.30 15.64
CA CYS A 25 19.02 -2.82 15.18
C CYS A 25 20.01 -3.99 15.21
N GLY A 26 20.51 -4.41 14.06
CA GLY A 26 21.55 -5.44 13.98
C GLY A 26 22.91 -4.84 14.33
N VAL A 27 23.50 -5.22 15.45
CA VAL A 27 24.83 -4.77 15.92
C VAL A 27 25.98 -5.64 15.41
N SER A 28 25.67 -6.80 14.85
CA SER A 28 26.61 -7.73 14.20
C SER A 28 26.12 -8.05 12.79
N GLU A 29 26.97 -8.65 11.97
CA GLU A 29 26.60 -9.08 10.61
C GLU A 29 25.42 -10.05 10.63
N SER A 30 25.46 -11.07 11.48
CA SER A 30 24.35 -12.00 11.67
C SER A 30 23.06 -11.31 12.16
N GLY A 31 23.18 -10.32 13.03
CA GLY A 31 22.07 -9.49 13.49
C GLY A 31 21.46 -8.65 12.38
N GLN A 32 22.28 -8.08 11.49
CA GLN A 32 21.82 -7.34 10.32
C GLN A 32 21.10 -8.25 9.32
N GLN A 33 21.63 -9.43 9.06
CA GLN A 33 20.99 -10.44 8.22
C GLN A 33 19.65 -10.91 8.81
N LEU A 34 19.58 -11.12 10.13
CA LEU A 34 18.32 -11.44 10.81
C LEU A 34 17.30 -10.31 10.64
N ALA A 35 17.69 -9.07 10.92
CA ALA A 35 16.82 -7.92 10.78
C ALA A 35 16.28 -7.79 9.34
N GLN A 36 17.15 -7.99 8.32
CA GLN A 36 16.72 -7.95 6.93
C GLN A 36 15.69 -9.05 6.62
N ARG A 37 15.95 -10.31 7.00
CA ARG A 37 14.99 -11.41 6.79
C ARG A 37 13.63 -11.13 7.43
N LEU A 38 13.61 -10.49 8.61
CA LEU A 38 12.36 -10.15 9.29
C LEU A 38 11.62 -9.01 8.59
N VAL A 39 12.32 -8.00 8.06
CA VAL A 39 11.73 -6.94 7.22
C VAL A 39 11.11 -7.56 5.96
N ASP A 40 11.84 -8.41 5.24
CA ASP A 40 11.36 -9.06 4.02
C ASP A 40 10.12 -9.93 4.30
N ARG A 41 10.12 -10.64 5.43
CA ARG A 41 8.97 -11.42 5.86
C ARG A 41 7.77 -10.52 6.19
N PHE A 42 7.99 -9.43 6.88
CA PHE A 42 6.92 -8.48 7.23
C PHE A 42 6.34 -7.83 5.97
N ALA A 43 7.18 -7.41 5.03
CA ALA A 43 6.76 -6.86 3.74
C ALA A 43 5.86 -7.85 2.95
N ARG A 44 6.24 -9.14 2.88
CA ARG A 44 5.41 -10.17 2.23
C ARG A 44 4.06 -10.41 2.90
N HIS A 45 3.97 -10.24 4.22
CA HIS A 45 2.72 -10.43 4.95
C HIS A 45 1.82 -9.18 4.95
N TRP A 46 2.40 -8.01 4.68
CA TRP A 46 1.74 -6.71 4.72
C TRP A 46 0.44 -6.65 3.92
N PRO A 47 0.39 -7.07 2.64
CA PRO A 47 -0.83 -6.98 1.83
C PRO A 47 -2.03 -7.76 2.40
N VAL A 48 -1.75 -8.83 3.16
CA VAL A 48 -2.79 -9.66 3.79
C VAL A 48 -3.23 -9.09 5.14
N LEU A 49 -2.29 -8.54 5.90
CA LEU A 49 -2.55 -8.10 7.28
C LEU A 49 -3.24 -6.73 7.33
N VAL A 50 -2.91 -5.81 6.41
CA VAL A 50 -3.47 -4.45 6.40
C VAL A 50 -4.99 -4.44 6.39
N PRO A 51 -5.69 -5.07 5.44
CA PRO A 51 -7.15 -5.02 5.39
C PRO A 51 -7.81 -5.71 6.58
N ARG A 52 -7.12 -6.64 7.23
CA ARG A 52 -7.68 -7.41 8.35
C ARG A 52 -7.48 -6.77 9.71
N HIS A 53 -6.32 -6.16 9.94
CA HIS A 53 -5.93 -5.71 11.26
C HIS A 53 -5.69 -4.21 11.35
N TRP A 54 -5.35 -3.56 10.23
CA TRP A 54 -4.97 -2.15 10.19
C TRP A 54 -5.82 -1.33 9.22
N ALA A 55 -7.02 -1.81 8.90
CA ALA A 55 -7.95 -1.10 8.02
C ALA A 55 -8.36 0.29 8.54
N GLY A 56 -8.24 0.53 9.85
CA GLY A 56 -8.52 1.81 10.48
C GLY A 56 -7.33 2.76 10.58
N LEU A 57 -6.09 2.30 10.30
CA LEU A 57 -4.91 3.18 10.39
C LEU A 57 -4.97 4.33 9.39
N ALA A 58 -4.39 5.46 9.78
CA ALA A 58 -4.26 6.61 8.89
C ALA A 58 -3.36 6.27 7.68
N PRO A 59 -3.68 6.77 6.48
CA PRO A 59 -2.92 6.48 5.26
C PRO A 59 -1.44 6.85 5.33
N ASP A 60 -1.10 7.98 5.97
CA ASP A 60 0.26 8.45 6.17
C ASP A 60 1.09 7.49 7.05
N VAL A 61 0.49 6.92 8.08
CA VAL A 61 1.14 5.90 8.93
C VAL A 61 1.45 4.65 8.13
N LEU A 62 0.50 4.18 7.30
CA LEU A 62 0.71 3.01 6.45
C LEU A 62 1.81 3.28 5.41
N ALA A 63 1.80 4.44 4.77
CA ALA A 63 2.84 4.84 3.83
C ALA A 63 4.21 4.90 4.51
N ALA A 64 4.30 5.53 5.68
CA ALA A 64 5.56 5.63 6.44
C ALA A 64 6.18 4.28 6.80
N VAL A 65 5.38 3.23 6.94
CA VAL A 65 5.86 1.85 7.12
C VAL A 65 6.23 1.24 5.77
N ALA A 66 5.33 1.31 4.78
CA ALA A 66 5.47 0.61 3.50
C ALA A 66 6.64 1.13 2.64
N VAL A 67 6.96 2.41 2.67
CA VAL A 67 8.12 2.98 1.93
C VAL A 67 9.48 2.42 2.40
N ARG A 68 9.52 1.77 3.55
CA ARG A 68 10.73 1.13 4.08
C ARG A 68 10.89 -0.32 3.66
N PHE A 69 9.89 -0.89 3.00
CA PHE A 69 9.98 -2.26 2.51
C PHE A 69 10.85 -2.32 1.24
N PRO A 70 11.63 -3.41 1.08
CA PRO A 70 12.30 -3.65 -0.19
C PRO A 70 11.26 -3.89 -1.28
N ALA A 71 11.57 -3.48 -2.49
CA ALA A 71 10.78 -3.86 -3.65
C ALA A 71 10.75 -5.38 -3.78
N SER A 72 9.56 -5.95 -3.89
CA SER A 72 9.36 -7.40 -3.96
C SER A 72 8.58 -7.84 -5.19
N ALA A 73 8.09 -6.90 -6.00
CA ALA A 73 7.40 -7.16 -7.25
C ALA A 73 7.99 -6.36 -8.42
N ARG A 74 7.83 -6.92 -9.60
CA ARG A 74 7.94 -6.25 -10.89
C ARG A 74 6.70 -6.61 -11.69
N LEU A 75 6.21 -5.66 -12.47
CA LEU A 75 5.08 -5.89 -13.35
C LEU A 75 5.56 -6.51 -14.66
N ASP A 76 4.85 -7.52 -15.11
CA ASP A 76 5.05 -8.06 -16.46
C ASP A 76 4.27 -7.23 -17.51
N ALA A 77 4.35 -7.68 -18.77
CA ALA A 77 3.69 -7.00 -19.88
C ALA A 77 2.15 -7.07 -19.79
N ASP A 78 1.61 -8.13 -19.23
CA ASP A 78 0.17 -8.31 -19.06
C ASP A 78 -0.35 -7.44 -17.91
N ASP A 79 0.37 -7.37 -16.80
CA ASP A 79 0.07 -6.46 -15.68
C ASP A 79 0.01 -5.00 -16.15
N ARG A 80 1.03 -4.58 -16.94
CA ARG A 80 1.08 -3.21 -17.50
C ARG A 80 -0.09 -2.94 -18.44
N ARG A 81 -0.47 -3.90 -19.27
CA ARG A 81 -1.64 -3.81 -20.16
C ARG A 81 -2.92 -3.68 -19.36
N ASP A 82 -3.06 -4.45 -18.29
CA ASP A 82 -4.22 -4.39 -17.39
C ASP A 82 -4.36 -3.01 -16.74
N LEU A 83 -3.25 -2.41 -16.29
CA LEU A 83 -3.24 -1.05 -15.73
C LEU A 83 -3.58 0.00 -16.79
N MET A 84 -3.07 -0.12 -18.02
CA MET A 84 -3.43 0.77 -19.13
C MET A 84 -4.93 0.68 -19.41
N ASN A 85 -5.47 -0.53 -19.60
CA ASN A 85 -6.88 -0.76 -19.84
C ASN A 85 -7.76 -0.22 -18.70
N PHE A 86 -7.30 -0.32 -17.46
CA PHE A 86 -7.99 0.26 -16.31
C PHE A 86 -7.98 1.79 -16.39
N SER A 87 -6.85 2.41 -16.64
CA SER A 87 -6.73 3.88 -16.73
C SER A 87 -7.59 4.47 -17.85
N GLU A 88 -7.75 3.75 -18.96
CA GLU A 88 -8.56 4.13 -20.12
C GLU A 88 -10.06 3.79 -19.97
N GLY A 89 -10.44 3.10 -18.90
CA GLY A 89 -11.84 2.74 -18.64
C GLY A 89 -12.30 1.44 -19.28
N CYS A 90 -11.41 0.71 -19.94
CA CYS A 90 -11.72 -0.56 -20.63
C CYS A 90 -11.74 -1.79 -19.69
N ARG A 91 -11.22 -1.64 -18.44
CA ARG A 91 -11.18 -2.71 -17.44
C ARG A 91 -11.80 -2.28 -16.13
N GLY A 92 -12.57 -3.16 -15.48
CA GLY A 92 -13.22 -2.89 -14.20
C GLY A 92 -12.24 -2.89 -13.01
N PHE A 93 -12.60 -2.17 -11.95
CA PHE A 93 -11.79 -2.03 -10.74
C PHE A 93 -11.48 -3.40 -10.10
N GLU A 94 -12.50 -4.23 -9.86
CA GLU A 94 -12.35 -5.52 -9.16
C GLU A 94 -11.40 -6.47 -9.90
N LEU A 95 -11.44 -6.48 -11.23
CA LEU A 95 -10.53 -7.30 -12.05
C LEU A 95 -9.09 -6.78 -12.04
N THR A 96 -8.91 -5.50 -11.75
CA THR A 96 -7.58 -4.85 -11.72
C THR A 96 -7.00 -4.81 -10.31
N LEU A 97 -7.82 -4.99 -9.27
CA LEU A 97 -7.40 -4.87 -7.88
C LEU A 97 -6.15 -5.70 -7.53
N PRO A 98 -5.97 -6.95 -8.00
CA PRO A 98 -4.74 -7.69 -7.74
C PRO A 98 -3.48 -6.97 -8.23
N VAL A 99 -3.52 -6.39 -9.44
CA VAL A 99 -2.38 -5.67 -10.03
C VAL A 99 -2.17 -4.32 -9.34
N LEU A 100 -3.26 -3.62 -8.93
CA LEU A 100 -3.15 -2.40 -8.12
C LEU A 100 -2.47 -2.68 -6.77
N ARG A 101 -2.74 -3.82 -6.16
CA ARG A 101 -2.07 -4.28 -4.94
C ARG A 101 -0.60 -4.65 -5.16
N GLN A 102 -0.29 -5.22 -6.31
CA GLN A 102 1.08 -5.55 -6.70
C GLN A 102 1.92 -4.29 -6.94
N LEU A 103 1.33 -3.22 -7.47
CA LEU A 103 1.97 -1.90 -7.60
C LEU A 103 2.59 -1.40 -6.30
N GLU A 104 1.92 -1.60 -5.17
CA GLU A 104 2.42 -1.17 -3.85
C GLU A 104 3.72 -1.88 -3.44
N GLN A 105 4.07 -2.97 -4.12
CA GLN A 105 5.30 -3.74 -3.87
C GLN A 105 6.42 -3.39 -4.85
N CYS A 106 6.15 -2.53 -5.84
CA CYS A 106 7.15 -2.04 -6.77
C CYS A 106 7.97 -0.90 -6.16
N ALA A 107 9.23 -0.78 -6.59
CA ALA A 107 10.15 0.22 -6.06
C ALA A 107 9.61 1.65 -6.27
N GLY A 108 9.62 2.45 -5.22
CA GLY A 108 9.25 3.87 -5.28
C GLY A 108 7.76 4.17 -5.42
N VAL A 109 6.91 3.19 -5.74
CA VAL A 109 5.48 3.41 -6.02
C VAL A 109 4.75 3.96 -4.80
N VAL A 110 4.95 3.38 -3.62
CA VAL A 110 4.27 3.88 -2.40
C VAL A 110 4.68 5.31 -2.06
N ALA A 111 5.95 5.65 -2.24
CA ALA A 111 6.43 7.01 -2.01
C ALA A 111 5.78 8.00 -3.00
N TRP A 112 5.72 7.63 -4.29
CA TRP A 112 5.06 8.43 -5.31
C TRP A 112 3.56 8.60 -5.04
N LEU A 113 2.87 7.52 -4.67
CA LEU A 113 1.44 7.56 -4.32
C LEU A 113 1.17 8.44 -3.10
N ALA A 114 2.04 8.41 -2.09
CA ALA A 114 1.86 9.16 -0.86
C ALA A 114 1.84 10.68 -1.08
N ASP A 115 2.49 11.16 -2.14
CA ASP A 115 2.49 12.58 -2.55
C ASP A 115 1.25 12.95 -3.41
N ALA A 116 0.47 11.96 -3.85
CA ALA A 116 -0.69 12.20 -4.71
C ALA A 116 -1.92 12.65 -3.90
N PRO A 117 -2.73 13.61 -4.40
CA PRO A 117 -3.95 14.06 -3.71
C PRO A 117 -4.96 12.94 -3.43
N ASP A 118 -5.01 11.94 -4.30
CA ASP A 118 -5.92 10.80 -4.21
C ASP A 118 -5.36 9.61 -3.40
N PHE A 119 -4.20 9.78 -2.76
CA PHE A 119 -3.62 8.74 -1.92
C PHE A 119 -4.55 8.27 -0.78
N PRO A 120 -5.26 9.15 -0.05
CA PRO A 120 -6.20 8.69 0.97
C PRO A 120 -7.30 7.77 0.41
N LEU A 121 -7.83 8.06 -0.78
CA LEU A 121 -8.80 7.20 -1.46
C LEU A 121 -8.17 5.87 -1.88
N TRP A 122 -6.99 5.91 -2.52
CA TRP A 122 -6.22 4.73 -2.86
C TRP A 122 -6.01 3.84 -1.64
N CYS A 123 -5.45 4.40 -0.58
CA CYS A 123 -5.11 3.69 0.63
C CYS A 123 -6.35 2.99 1.24
N ARG A 124 -7.50 3.68 1.32
CA ARG A 124 -8.72 3.09 1.87
C ARG A 124 -9.26 1.95 1.01
N VAL A 125 -9.35 2.16 -0.31
CA VAL A 125 -9.99 1.18 -1.21
C VAL A 125 -9.02 0.06 -1.61
N VAL A 126 -7.81 0.41 -2.07
CA VAL A 126 -6.85 -0.57 -2.58
C VAL A 126 -6.09 -1.25 -1.44
N THR A 127 -5.47 -0.47 -0.54
CA THR A 127 -4.59 -1.01 0.49
C THR A 127 -5.35 -1.62 1.65
N GLN A 128 -6.38 -0.95 2.15
CA GLN A 128 -7.14 -1.32 3.34
C GLN A 128 -8.42 -2.11 3.05
N GLY A 129 -8.87 -2.14 1.79
CA GLY A 129 -10.04 -2.92 1.36
C GLY A 129 -11.37 -2.36 1.86
N TRP A 130 -11.48 -1.04 2.01
CA TRP A 130 -12.75 -0.42 2.36
C TRP A 130 -13.75 -0.53 1.21
N SER A 131 -15.02 -0.73 1.57
CA SER A 131 -16.11 -0.67 0.60
C SER A 131 -16.32 0.75 0.07
N TRP A 132 -16.86 0.86 -1.15
CA TRP A 132 -17.22 2.15 -1.75
C TRP A 132 -18.21 2.96 -0.89
N ASN A 133 -19.10 2.26 -0.16
CA ASN A 133 -19.99 2.93 0.78
C ASN A 133 -19.23 3.52 1.98
N ALA A 134 -18.25 2.79 2.52
CA ALA A 134 -17.44 3.28 3.64
C ALA A 134 -16.65 4.53 3.27
N VAL A 135 -16.00 4.56 2.10
CA VAL A 135 -15.25 5.76 1.64
C VAL A 135 -16.17 6.93 1.32
N ARG A 136 -17.40 6.67 0.81
CA ARG A 136 -18.43 7.70 0.61
C ARG A 136 -18.86 8.32 1.94
N VAL A 137 -19.13 7.50 2.95
CA VAL A 137 -19.50 7.98 4.29
C VAL A 137 -18.37 8.77 4.94
N ALA A 138 -17.13 8.39 4.69
CA ALA A 138 -15.93 9.12 5.13
C ALA A 138 -15.67 10.42 4.34
N GLY A 139 -16.49 10.76 3.34
CA GLY A 139 -16.36 11.98 2.55
C GLY A 139 -15.18 11.98 1.56
N LEU A 140 -14.58 10.82 1.28
CA LEU A 140 -13.43 10.71 0.36
C LEU A 140 -13.85 10.75 -1.11
N CYS A 141 -15.06 10.32 -1.42
CA CYS A 141 -15.66 10.42 -2.75
C CYS A 141 -17.19 10.44 -2.64
N SER A 142 -17.89 10.83 -3.71
CA SER A 142 -19.37 10.84 -3.76
C SER A 142 -19.97 9.45 -3.97
N GLY A 143 -19.18 8.49 -4.43
CA GLY A 143 -19.57 7.11 -4.68
C GLY A 143 -18.60 6.37 -5.57
N GLN A 144 -18.92 5.10 -5.89
CA GLN A 144 -18.03 4.21 -6.64
C GLN A 144 -17.61 4.79 -8.00
N LYS A 145 -18.55 5.33 -8.79
CA LYS A 145 -18.26 5.83 -10.15
C LYS A 145 -17.21 6.96 -10.13
N GLU A 146 -17.37 7.91 -9.22
CA GLU A 146 -16.42 9.02 -9.08
C GLU A 146 -15.10 8.54 -8.49
N GLY A 147 -15.15 7.69 -7.45
CA GLY A 147 -13.94 7.11 -6.86
C GLY A 147 -13.11 6.31 -7.86
N GLU A 148 -13.74 5.45 -8.66
CA GLU A 148 -13.03 4.72 -9.72
C GLU A 148 -12.44 5.66 -10.78
N ALA A 149 -13.16 6.71 -11.18
CA ALA A 149 -12.64 7.68 -12.15
C ALA A 149 -11.36 8.36 -11.64
N ARG A 150 -11.31 8.71 -10.36
CA ARG A 150 -10.12 9.29 -9.72
C ARG A 150 -8.96 8.29 -9.67
N LEU A 151 -9.23 7.03 -9.29
CA LEU A 151 -8.20 5.98 -9.29
C LEU A 151 -7.66 5.69 -10.70
N ARG A 152 -8.52 5.72 -11.74
CA ARG A 152 -8.10 5.58 -13.15
C ARG A 152 -7.15 6.69 -13.56
N LYS A 153 -7.48 7.93 -13.22
CA LYS A 153 -6.63 9.08 -13.48
C LYS A 153 -5.28 8.95 -12.78
N LEU A 154 -5.30 8.58 -11.49
CA LEU A 154 -4.08 8.37 -10.68
C LEU A 154 -3.18 7.29 -11.29
N VAL A 155 -3.75 6.16 -11.72
CA VAL A 155 -2.99 5.09 -12.41
C VAL A 155 -2.43 5.57 -13.75
N GLY A 156 -3.20 6.33 -14.52
CA GLY A 156 -2.71 6.93 -15.77
C GLY A 156 -1.55 7.91 -15.57
N GLU A 157 -1.57 8.67 -14.48
CA GLU A 157 -0.47 9.57 -14.10
C GLU A 157 0.76 8.78 -13.63
N LEU A 158 0.56 7.72 -12.84
CA LEU A 158 1.63 6.82 -12.41
C LEU A 158 2.34 6.16 -13.59
N LEU A 159 1.59 5.67 -14.58
CA LEU A 159 2.15 5.04 -15.78
C LEU A 159 2.97 6.01 -16.65
N LYS A 160 2.65 7.30 -16.61
CA LYS A 160 3.33 8.35 -17.43
C LYS A 160 4.52 8.96 -16.69
N ASN A 161 4.38 9.22 -15.41
CA ASN A 161 5.27 10.10 -14.64
C ASN A 161 5.82 9.45 -13.37
N GLY A 162 5.41 8.22 -13.07
CA GLY A 162 5.80 7.47 -11.89
C GLY A 162 7.20 6.83 -12.01
N PRO A 163 7.61 6.09 -10.98
CA PRO A 163 8.83 5.31 -11.01
C PRO A 163 8.76 4.20 -12.08
N GLU A 164 9.90 3.69 -12.47
CA GLU A 164 9.99 2.54 -13.39
C GLU A 164 9.37 1.28 -12.73
N LEU A 165 8.40 0.67 -13.43
CA LEU A 165 7.56 -0.43 -12.94
C LEU A 165 8.04 -1.79 -13.47
#